data_54a3d8bed918e53f19e604126e9e3069
#
_entry.id   54a3d8bed918e53f19e604126e9e3069
#
_cell.length_a   1.000
_cell.length_b   1.000
_cell.length_c   1.000
_cell.angle_alpha   90.00
_cell.angle_beta   90.00
_cell.angle_gamma   90.00
#
_symmetry.space_group_name_H-M   'P 1'
#
loop_
_entity.id
_entity.type
_entity.pdbx_description
1 polymer ?
#
loop_
_entity_poly.entity_id
_entity_poly.type
_entity_poly.pdbx_seq_one_letter_code
_entity_poly.pdbx_strand_id
1 'polypeptide(L)'
;MDVLYLKRDSKWISLRYWLISFAVCNFNVDVGPEIELVYPPDTTFSTADLSAICFNSFPERQDAEISEDAYFHFVVRNNSPDITLQSPKAPHGSSSLFFCNSVFRQEFDIVTKRSFSQKALVIISNHDFPSFFAELLRIITTSSFVNDSARLEAACSEISSWPAPTVGRQELPFLGTLLTLEMYAFLHDNAQSLSLNTC
;
A
#
# COMPACT_ATOMS: atom_id res chain seq x y z
N MET A 1 30.09 21.10 12.96
CA MET A 1 29.41 20.60 11.74
C MET A 1 28.10 20.09 12.20
N ASP A 2 27.11 21.01 12.25
CA ASP A 2 25.77 20.67 12.72
C ASP A 2 25.08 19.85 11.66
N VAL A 3 24.84 18.59 11.97
CA VAL A 3 23.92 17.75 11.21
C VAL A 3 22.53 18.35 11.46
N LEU A 4 22.05 19.15 10.54
CA LEU A 4 20.67 19.55 10.44
C LEU A 4 19.82 18.27 10.30
N TYR A 5 19.44 17.70 11.43
CA TYR A 5 18.27 16.84 11.50
C TYR A 5 17.09 17.73 11.05
N LEU A 6 16.78 17.64 9.76
CA LEU A 6 15.51 18.10 9.24
C LEU A 6 14.42 17.42 10.08
N LYS A 7 13.87 18.20 11.00
CA LYS A 7 12.63 17.89 11.69
C LYS A 7 11.57 17.73 10.59
N ARG A 8 11.45 16.53 10.06
CA ARG A 8 10.28 16.16 9.27
C ARG A 8 9.14 16.12 10.27
N ASP A 9 8.41 17.23 10.39
CA ASP A 9 7.06 17.24 10.94
C ASP A 9 6.18 16.46 9.98
N SER A 10 6.41 15.16 9.91
CA SER A 10 5.63 14.31 9.05
C SER A 10 4.27 14.14 9.73
N LYS A 11 3.27 14.80 9.17
CA LYS A 11 1.83 14.57 9.45
C LYS A 11 1.51 13.07 9.44
N TRP A 12 2.36 12.26 8.81
CA TRP A 12 2.16 10.85 8.52
C TRP A 12 3.01 9.88 9.35
N ILE A 13 3.60 10.32 10.46
CA ILE A 13 4.42 9.44 11.33
C ILE A 13 3.61 8.23 11.80
N SER A 14 2.37 8.45 12.27
CA SER A 14 1.52 7.37 12.76
C SER A 14 1.07 6.41 11.64
N LEU A 15 0.91 6.91 10.41
CA LEU A 15 0.63 6.09 9.24
C LEU A 15 1.68 4.99 9.06
N ARG A 16 2.96 5.32 9.33
CA ARG A 16 4.10 4.41 9.15
C ARG A 16 4.08 3.18 10.06
N TYR A 17 3.22 3.17 11.09
CA TYR A 17 2.97 1.95 11.87
C TYR A 17 2.23 0.88 11.06
N TRP A 18 1.51 1.28 10.00
CA TRP A 18 0.65 0.39 9.22
C TRP A 18 1.13 0.21 7.78
N LEU A 19 1.38 1.31 7.11
CA LEU A 19 1.81 1.30 5.72
C LEU A 19 2.81 2.43 5.43
N ILE A 20 3.56 2.26 4.36
CA ILE A 20 4.54 3.24 3.90
C ILE A 20 3.85 4.27 3.02
N SER A 21 3.11 3.81 2.00
CA SER A 21 2.41 4.67 1.06
C SER A 21 1.38 3.90 0.24
N PHE A 22 0.55 4.67 -0.45
CA PHE A 22 -0.19 4.24 -1.63
C PHE A 22 0.58 4.61 -2.89
N ALA A 23 0.50 3.78 -3.91
CA ALA A 23 0.96 4.10 -5.25
C ALA A 23 -0.16 3.86 -6.25
N VAL A 24 -0.37 4.82 -7.15
CA VAL A 24 -1.28 4.71 -8.28
C VAL A 24 -0.44 4.44 -9.51
N CYS A 25 -0.71 3.33 -10.17
CA CYS A 25 -0.05 2.91 -11.38
C CYS A 25 -1.03 2.96 -12.54
N ASN A 26 -0.56 3.46 -13.69
CA ASN A 26 -1.30 3.49 -14.94
C ASN A 26 -0.55 2.67 -15.99
N PHE A 27 -1.25 1.97 -16.85
CA PHE A 27 -0.64 1.28 -17.97
C PHE A 27 -0.74 2.12 -19.24
N ASN A 28 0.39 2.70 -19.63
CA ASN A 28 0.51 3.42 -20.88
C ASN A 28 0.85 2.45 -22.02
N VAL A 29 0.07 2.47 -23.10
CA VAL A 29 0.21 1.54 -24.22
C VAL A 29 1.55 1.69 -24.97
N ASP A 30 2.08 2.90 -24.99
CA ASP A 30 3.29 3.24 -25.75
C ASP A 30 4.57 3.05 -24.91
N VAL A 31 4.48 3.19 -23.57
CA VAL A 31 5.63 3.20 -22.65
C VAL A 31 5.61 2.02 -21.69
N GLY A 32 4.43 1.48 -21.36
CA GLY A 32 4.23 0.44 -20.37
C GLY A 32 3.71 0.96 -19.04
N PRO A 33 3.96 0.23 -17.93
CA PRO A 33 3.51 0.64 -16.59
C PRO A 33 4.22 1.90 -16.11
N GLU A 34 3.46 2.88 -15.63
CA GLU A 34 3.95 4.16 -15.10
C GLU A 34 3.32 4.48 -13.75
N ILE A 35 4.11 5.06 -12.84
CA ILE A 35 3.59 5.59 -11.58
C ILE A 35 2.94 6.95 -11.86
N GLU A 36 1.65 7.05 -11.56
CA GLU A 36 0.89 8.29 -11.67
C GLU A 36 0.98 9.13 -10.40
N LEU A 37 0.92 8.47 -9.24
CA LEU A 37 0.91 9.13 -7.94
C LEU A 37 1.52 8.23 -6.86
N VAL A 38 2.27 8.83 -5.94
CA VAL A 38 2.64 8.24 -4.65
C VAL A 38 2.09 9.12 -3.54
N TYR A 39 1.38 8.52 -2.59
CA TYR A 39 0.79 9.24 -1.48
C TYR A 39 1.06 8.54 -0.14
N PRO A 40 1.53 9.19 0.92
CA PRO A 40 1.81 10.63 1.04
C PRO A 40 2.96 11.11 0.17
N PRO A 41 2.93 12.39 -0.25
CA PRO A 41 3.92 12.96 -1.18
C PRO A 41 5.32 13.13 -0.59
N ASP A 42 5.47 13.03 0.74
CA ASP A 42 6.75 13.05 1.44
C ASP A 42 7.49 11.70 1.39
N THR A 43 6.88 10.68 0.80
CA THR A 43 7.50 9.36 0.65
C THR A 43 8.40 9.33 -0.57
N THR A 44 9.67 8.97 -0.38
CA THR A 44 10.65 8.88 -1.46
C THR A 44 11.13 7.44 -1.62
N PHE A 45 10.89 6.86 -2.80
CA PHE A 45 11.41 5.56 -3.19
C PHE A 45 12.55 5.71 -4.18
N SER A 46 13.40 4.71 -4.29
CA SER A 46 14.34 4.61 -5.42
C SER A 46 13.57 4.39 -6.73
N THR A 47 14.13 4.82 -7.84
CA THR A 47 13.56 4.55 -9.17
C THR A 47 13.38 3.05 -9.42
N ALA A 48 14.33 2.24 -8.93
CA ALA A 48 14.26 0.78 -9.07
C ALA A 48 13.07 0.19 -8.31
N ASP A 49 12.80 0.69 -7.07
CA ASP A 49 11.66 0.23 -6.27
C ASP A 49 10.34 0.62 -6.93
N LEU A 50 10.21 1.87 -7.39
CA LEU A 50 9.00 2.33 -8.08
C LEU A 50 8.74 1.51 -9.36
N SER A 51 9.79 1.25 -10.15
CA SER A 51 9.65 0.44 -11.36
C SER A 51 9.22 -0.99 -11.03
N ALA A 52 9.80 -1.61 -10.00
CA ALA A 52 9.44 -2.96 -9.59
C ALA A 52 8.01 -3.03 -9.04
N ILE A 53 7.60 -2.06 -8.21
CA ILE A 53 6.23 -1.97 -7.68
C ILE A 53 5.24 -1.81 -8.82
N CYS A 54 5.49 -0.85 -9.72
CA CYS A 54 4.61 -0.57 -10.83
C CYS A 54 4.48 -1.76 -11.79
N PHE A 55 5.58 -2.39 -12.15
CA PHE A 55 5.56 -3.56 -13.04
C PHE A 55 4.76 -4.73 -12.46
N ASN A 56 4.92 -5.01 -11.17
CA ASN A 56 4.23 -6.12 -10.51
C ASN A 56 2.79 -5.79 -10.11
N SER A 57 2.34 -4.54 -10.27
CA SER A 57 0.97 -4.13 -9.91
C SER A 57 -0.08 -4.47 -10.96
N PHE A 58 0.32 -5.01 -12.10
CA PHE A 58 -0.56 -5.44 -13.17
C PHE A 58 -0.54 -6.97 -13.29
N PRO A 59 -1.72 -7.62 -13.42
CA PRO A 59 -1.78 -9.07 -13.60
C PRO A 59 -1.20 -9.47 -14.96
N GLU A 60 -0.54 -10.63 -15.02
CA GLU A 60 0.00 -11.17 -16.28
C GLU A 60 -1.08 -11.59 -17.29
N ARG A 61 -2.31 -11.81 -16.80
CA ARG A 61 -3.43 -12.23 -17.63
C ARG A 61 -4.11 -11.05 -18.31
N GLN A 62 -4.29 -11.14 -19.61
CA GLN A 62 -5.07 -10.19 -20.40
C GLN A 62 -6.59 -10.41 -20.28
N ASP A 63 -7.01 -11.43 -19.54
CA ASP A 63 -8.41 -11.89 -19.43
C ASP A 63 -9.14 -11.22 -18.26
N ALA A 64 -8.61 -10.14 -17.69
CA ALA A 64 -9.33 -9.37 -16.68
C ALA A 64 -10.63 -8.83 -17.30
N GLU A 65 -11.77 -9.23 -16.75
CA GLU A 65 -13.06 -8.71 -17.20
C GLU A 65 -13.11 -7.21 -16.97
N ILE A 66 -13.76 -6.51 -17.90
CA ILE A 66 -13.90 -5.06 -17.82
C ILE A 66 -14.74 -4.73 -16.59
N SER A 67 -14.26 -3.78 -15.78
CA SER A 67 -14.87 -3.28 -14.56
C SER A 67 -14.90 -4.25 -13.37
N GLU A 68 -14.25 -5.40 -13.43
CA GLU A 68 -14.00 -6.23 -12.26
C GLU A 68 -12.66 -5.90 -11.61
N ASP A 69 -12.66 -5.85 -10.26
CA ASP A 69 -11.46 -5.63 -9.49
C ASP A 69 -10.69 -6.94 -9.29
N ALA A 70 -9.42 -6.95 -9.67
CA ALA A 70 -8.51 -8.04 -9.37
C ALA A 70 -7.60 -7.67 -8.19
N TYR A 71 -7.68 -8.45 -7.10
CA TYR A 71 -6.89 -8.25 -5.89
C TYR A 71 -5.78 -9.29 -5.82
N PHE A 72 -4.55 -8.84 -5.58
CA PHE A 72 -3.41 -9.74 -5.40
C PHE A 72 -2.31 -9.06 -4.56
N HIS A 73 -1.39 -9.85 -4.07
CA HIS A 73 -0.24 -9.35 -3.33
C HIS A 73 1.06 -9.85 -3.95
N PHE A 74 2.11 -9.08 -3.75
CA PHE A 74 3.47 -9.41 -4.18
C PHE A 74 4.49 -8.77 -3.24
N VAL A 75 5.72 -9.25 -3.33
CA VAL A 75 6.82 -8.77 -2.49
C VAL A 75 7.92 -8.22 -3.36
N VAL A 76 8.43 -7.05 -3.01
CA VAL A 76 9.52 -6.38 -3.72
C VAL A 76 10.68 -6.17 -2.76
N ARG A 77 11.91 -6.34 -3.26
CA ARG A 77 13.09 -6.02 -2.46
C ARG A 77 13.15 -4.51 -2.24
N ASN A 78 13.39 -4.11 -1.00
CA ASN A 78 13.58 -2.71 -0.64
C ASN A 78 15.02 -2.29 -0.92
N ASN A 79 15.23 -1.43 -1.90
CA ASN A 79 16.51 -0.82 -2.23
C ASN A 79 16.63 0.63 -1.70
N SER A 80 15.62 1.10 -0.94
CA SER A 80 15.52 2.44 -0.38
C SER A 80 15.67 2.40 1.15
N PRO A 81 16.88 2.23 1.70
CA PRO A 81 17.10 1.98 3.13
C PRO A 81 16.56 3.10 4.03
N ASP A 82 16.49 4.34 3.53
CA ASP A 82 16.03 5.48 4.30
C ASP A 82 14.51 5.44 4.62
N ILE A 83 13.73 4.70 3.85
CA ILE A 83 12.28 4.57 4.09
C ILE A 83 12.01 3.75 5.36
N THR A 84 12.80 2.72 5.61
CA THR A 84 12.66 1.86 6.79
C THR A 84 13.04 2.56 8.09
N LEU A 85 13.93 3.54 8.05
CA LEU A 85 14.31 4.34 9.21
C LEU A 85 13.19 5.27 9.68
N GLN A 86 12.17 5.50 8.86
CA GLN A 86 11.02 6.35 9.18
C GLN A 86 9.90 5.61 9.90
N SER A 87 9.95 4.29 10.00
CA SER A 87 8.97 3.50 10.74
C SER A 87 9.38 3.40 12.21
N PRO A 88 8.58 3.91 13.16
CA PRO A 88 9.00 4.04 14.57
C PRO A 88 9.24 2.71 15.30
N LYS A 89 8.84 1.59 14.73
CA LYS A 89 9.05 0.23 15.29
C LYS A 89 9.02 -0.82 14.20
N ALA A 90 10.02 -0.86 13.33
CA ALA A 90 10.29 -2.10 12.63
C ALA A 90 10.80 -3.09 13.69
N PRO A 91 10.14 -4.25 13.92
CA PRO A 91 10.69 -5.27 14.79
C PRO A 91 12.02 -5.74 14.17
N HIS A 92 13.11 -5.52 14.91
CA HIS A 92 14.45 -6.01 14.63
C HIS A 92 14.88 -6.13 13.16
N GLY A 93 15.52 -5.07 12.66
CA GLY A 93 16.15 -5.02 11.35
C GLY A 93 15.30 -4.27 10.32
N SER A 94 15.96 -3.40 9.55
CA SER A 94 15.31 -2.77 8.41
C SER A 94 14.74 -3.86 7.51
N SER A 95 13.43 -3.83 7.28
CA SER A 95 12.82 -4.79 6.36
C SER A 95 13.46 -4.63 4.99
N SER A 96 14.12 -5.69 4.52
CA SER A 96 14.70 -5.72 3.18
C SER A 96 13.62 -5.93 2.10
N LEU A 97 12.35 -5.97 2.51
CA LEU A 97 11.21 -6.29 1.66
C LEU A 97 10.10 -5.27 1.85
N PHE A 98 9.43 -4.93 0.77
CA PHE A 98 8.13 -4.30 0.75
C PHE A 98 7.05 -5.35 0.47
N PHE A 99 6.04 -5.40 1.31
CA PHE A 99 4.82 -6.17 1.08
C PHE A 99 3.81 -5.26 0.39
N CYS A 100 3.48 -5.60 -0.84
CA CYS A 100 2.63 -4.82 -1.71
C CYS A 100 1.30 -5.53 -1.92
N ASN A 101 0.20 -4.81 -1.73
CA ASN A 101 -1.14 -5.31 -2.01
C ASN A 101 -1.75 -4.42 -3.08
N SER A 102 -2.21 -5.02 -4.16
CA SER A 102 -2.70 -4.33 -5.34
C SER A 102 -4.16 -4.66 -5.60
N VAL A 103 -4.90 -3.65 -6.02
CA VAL A 103 -6.15 -3.81 -6.75
C VAL A 103 -5.96 -3.26 -8.14
N PHE A 104 -6.26 -4.08 -9.13
CA PHE A 104 -6.22 -3.70 -10.54
C PHE A 104 -7.64 -3.62 -11.08
N ARG A 105 -7.89 -2.60 -11.92
CA ARG A 105 -9.15 -2.44 -12.66
C ARG A 105 -8.87 -2.02 -14.11
N GLN A 106 -9.66 -2.59 -14.99
CA GLN A 106 -9.73 -2.17 -16.39
C GLN A 106 -11.10 -1.51 -16.64
N GLU A 107 -11.08 -0.26 -17.10
CA GLU A 107 -12.30 0.50 -17.39
C GLU A 107 -12.35 0.87 -18.86
N PHE A 108 -13.56 0.93 -19.42
CA PHE A 108 -13.76 1.39 -20.78
C PHE A 108 -13.47 2.91 -20.85
N ASP A 109 -12.60 3.31 -21.74
CA ASP A 109 -12.21 4.70 -21.94
C ASP A 109 -12.09 5.02 -23.44
N ILE A 110 -13.02 5.82 -23.94
CA ILE A 110 -13.10 6.22 -25.36
C ILE A 110 -11.88 7.07 -25.79
N VAL A 111 -11.22 7.72 -24.83
CA VAL A 111 -10.12 8.64 -25.10
C VAL A 111 -8.82 7.87 -25.37
N THR A 112 -8.69 6.67 -24.84
CA THR A 112 -7.48 5.86 -25.05
C THR A 112 -7.47 5.16 -26.40
N LYS A 113 -6.30 4.98 -26.99
CA LYS A 113 -6.13 4.28 -28.29
C LYS A 113 -6.71 2.85 -28.32
N ARG A 114 -6.81 2.19 -27.17
CA ARG A 114 -7.35 0.83 -27.02
C ARG A 114 -8.78 0.78 -26.50
N SER A 115 -9.40 1.94 -26.30
CA SER A 115 -10.71 2.08 -25.66
C SER A 115 -10.77 1.55 -24.22
N PHE A 116 -9.62 1.33 -23.57
CA PHE A 116 -9.52 0.88 -22.19
C PHE A 116 -8.42 1.66 -21.46
N SER A 117 -8.70 1.98 -20.22
CA SER A 117 -7.75 2.46 -19.23
C SER A 117 -7.50 1.33 -18.23
N GLN A 118 -6.24 1.09 -17.90
CA GLN A 118 -5.82 0.06 -16.95
C GLN A 118 -5.07 0.75 -15.81
N LYS A 119 -5.60 0.62 -14.61
CA LYS A 119 -5.03 1.24 -13.42
C LYS A 119 -4.89 0.24 -12.28
N ALA A 120 -3.90 0.47 -11.43
CA ALA A 120 -3.74 -0.25 -10.20
C ALA A 120 -3.54 0.72 -9.03
N LEU A 121 -4.13 0.40 -7.89
CA LEU A 121 -3.86 1.04 -6.62
C LEU A 121 -3.12 0.05 -5.72
N VAL A 122 -1.96 0.44 -5.23
CA VAL A 122 -1.07 -0.41 -4.45
C VAL A 122 -0.89 0.17 -3.05
N ILE A 123 -1.10 -0.65 -2.02
CA ILE A 123 -0.63 -0.40 -0.65
C ILE A 123 0.77 -0.99 -0.53
N ILE A 124 1.72 -0.17 -0.07
CA ILE A 124 3.10 -0.56 0.19
C ILE A 124 3.32 -0.54 1.70
N SER A 125 3.73 -1.67 2.29
CA SER A 125 3.87 -1.83 3.73
C SER A 125 5.13 -2.62 4.10
N ASN A 126 5.53 -2.48 5.37
CA ASN A 126 6.52 -3.36 6.03
C ASN A 126 5.84 -4.58 6.70
N HIS A 127 4.52 -4.68 6.63
CA HIS A 127 3.74 -5.75 7.24
C HIS A 127 3.12 -6.64 6.17
N ASP A 128 3.19 -7.94 6.40
CA ASP A 128 2.54 -8.95 5.55
C ASP A 128 1.12 -9.22 6.05
N PHE A 129 0.18 -8.32 5.69
CA PHE A 129 -1.23 -8.40 6.07
C PHE A 129 -2.15 -8.42 4.84
N PRO A 130 -2.02 -9.41 3.94
CA PRO A 130 -2.64 -9.36 2.62
C PRO A 130 -4.17 -9.25 2.67
N SER A 131 -4.84 -10.03 3.50
CA SER A 131 -6.31 -9.99 3.60
C SER A 131 -6.81 -8.65 4.16
N PHE A 132 -6.12 -8.11 5.16
CA PHE A 132 -6.46 -6.82 5.76
C PHE A 132 -6.28 -5.67 4.76
N PHE A 133 -5.15 -5.64 4.05
CA PHE A 133 -4.90 -4.61 3.07
C PHE A 133 -5.80 -4.74 1.83
N ALA A 134 -6.18 -5.96 1.45
CA ALA A 134 -7.16 -6.16 0.38
C ALA A 134 -8.53 -5.56 0.76
N GLU A 135 -8.93 -5.66 2.04
CA GLU A 135 -10.18 -5.05 2.51
C GLU A 135 -10.10 -3.51 2.50
N LEU A 136 -8.96 -2.93 2.91
CA LEU A 136 -8.74 -1.49 2.78
C LEU A 136 -8.86 -1.03 1.32
N LEU A 137 -8.21 -1.74 0.40
CA LEU A 137 -8.29 -1.42 -1.03
C LEU A 137 -9.73 -1.51 -1.53
N ARG A 138 -10.50 -2.53 -1.15
CA ARG A 138 -11.90 -2.69 -1.54
C ARG A 138 -12.74 -1.49 -1.11
N ILE A 139 -12.56 -1.02 0.13
CA ILE A 139 -13.28 0.14 0.64
C ILE A 139 -12.87 1.42 -0.11
N ILE A 140 -11.58 1.62 -0.36
CA ILE A 140 -11.08 2.79 -1.09
C ILE A 140 -11.65 2.84 -2.51
N THR A 141 -11.74 1.71 -3.21
CA THR A 141 -12.10 1.63 -4.63
C THR A 141 -13.61 1.54 -4.91
N THR A 142 -14.44 1.49 -3.86
CA THR A 142 -15.90 1.29 -4.00
C THR A 142 -16.60 2.42 -4.77
N SER A 143 -16.19 3.67 -4.63
CA SER A 143 -16.92 4.83 -5.20
C SER A 143 -16.31 5.40 -6.46
N SER A 144 -15.01 5.35 -6.61
CA SER A 144 -14.32 5.77 -7.83
C SER A 144 -12.91 5.18 -7.82
N PHE A 145 -12.51 4.61 -8.94
CA PHE A 145 -11.17 4.10 -9.04
C PHE A 145 -10.18 5.26 -9.29
N VAL A 146 -9.41 5.60 -8.29
CA VAL A 146 -8.02 6.00 -8.39
C VAL A 146 -7.63 7.44 -8.79
N ASN A 147 -8.48 8.34 -9.18
CA ASN A 147 -8.02 9.72 -9.46
C ASN A 147 -8.32 10.71 -8.32
N ASP A 148 -8.76 10.20 -7.17
CA ASP A 148 -9.15 11.04 -6.05
C ASP A 148 -8.06 11.08 -4.97
N SER A 149 -7.10 11.99 -5.15
CA SER A 149 -6.07 12.26 -4.13
C SER A 149 -6.68 12.64 -2.77
N ALA A 150 -7.86 13.26 -2.76
CA ALA A 150 -8.57 13.60 -1.54
C ALA A 150 -9.03 12.35 -0.79
N ARG A 151 -9.44 11.31 -1.50
CA ARG A 151 -9.80 10.02 -0.89
C ARG A 151 -8.60 9.31 -0.29
N LEU A 152 -7.45 9.34 -0.96
CA LEU A 152 -6.20 8.81 -0.41
C LEU A 152 -5.73 9.61 0.80
N GLU A 153 -5.90 10.92 0.79
CA GLU A 153 -5.61 11.77 1.95
C GLU A 153 -6.52 11.42 3.13
N ALA A 154 -7.81 11.25 2.90
CA ALA A 154 -8.76 10.83 3.92
C ALA A 154 -8.38 9.46 4.50
N ALA A 155 -8.07 8.48 3.64
CA ALA A 155 -7.61 7.15 4.05
C ALA A 155 -6.34 7.24 4.91
N CYS A 156 -5.31 7.96 4.47
CA CYS A 156 -4.09 8.17 5.24
C CYS A 156 -4.35 8.87 6.58
N SER A 157 -5.26 9.85 6.61
CA SER A 157 -5.62 10.58 7.81
C SER A 157 -6.29 9.68 8.84
N GLU A 158 -7.21 8.82 8.42
CA GLU A 158 -7.87 7.87 9.32
C GLU A 158 -6.90 6.80 9.83
N ILE A 159 -6.11 6.19 8.94
CA ILE A 159 -5.09 5.21 9.33
C ILE A 159 -4.07 5.83 10.31
N SER A 160 -3.72 7.10 10.13
CA SER A 160 -2.83 7.82 11.06
C SER A 160 -3.42 7.99 12.46
N SER A 161 -4.75 7.92 12.61
CA SER A 161 -5.42 7.97 13.90
C SER A 161 -5.47 6.62 14.63
N TRP A 162 -5.15 5.53 13.95
CA TRP A 162 -5.20 4.20 14.54
C TRP A 162 -4.07 3.98 15.55
N PRO A 163 -4.32 3.17 16.59
CA PRO A 163 -3.25 2.69 17.43
C PRO A 163 -2.27 1.83 16.63
N ALA A 164 -1.03 1.73 17.07
CA ALA A 164 -0.08 0.83 16.41
C ALA A 164 -0.59 -0.62 16.43
N PRO A 165 -0.21 -1.46 15.44
CA PRO A 165 -0.58 -2.86 15.41
C PRO A 165 -0.12 -3.58 16.69
N THR A 166 -1.03 -4.28 17.37
CA THR A 166 -0.75 -5.02 18.60
C THR A 166 -1.44 -6.37 18.57
N VAL A 167 -0.87 -7.33 19.31
CA VAL A 167 -1.50 -8.64 19.50
C VAL A 167 -2.87 -8.48 20.15
N GLY A 168 -3.84 -9.24 19.66
CA GLY A 168 -5.23 -9.21 20.09
C GLY A 168 -6.14 -8.62 19.02
N ARG A 169 -7.39 -8.37 19.41
CA ARG A 169 -8.42 -7.80 18.54
C ARG A 169 -8.36 -6.27 18.58
N GLN A 170 -8.30 -5.65 17.41
CA GLN A 170 -8.39 -4.21 17.24
C GLN A 170 -9.56 -3.87 16.33
N GLU A 171 -10.32 -2.85 16.69
CA GLU A 171 -11.40 -2.29 15.90
C GLU A 171 -10.94 -0.95 15.33
N LEU A 172 -10.93 -0.84 14.02
CA LEU A 172 -10.29 0.24 13.29
C LEU A 172 -11.32 0.91 12.37
N PRO A 173 -11.76 2.14 12.66
CA PRO A 173 -12.66 2.87 11.77
C PRO A 173 -11.94 3.22 10.47
N PHE A 174 -12.62 3.04 9.32
CA PHE A 174 -12.05 3.33 8.02
C PHE A 174 -13.11 3.72 7.00
N LEU A 175 -13.09 4.98 6.55
CA LEU A 175 -13.98 5.56 5.54
C LEU A 175 -15.47 5.20 5.75
N GLY A 176 -15.92 5.33 7.01
CA GLY A 176 -17.30 5.03 7.39
C GLY A 176 -17.61 3.57 7.66
N THR A 177 -16.63 2.68 7.59
CA THR A 177 -16.73 1.25 7.91
C THR A 177 -15.92 0.95 9.17
N LEU A 178 -16.30 -0.05 9.95
CA LEU A 178 -15.53 -0.56 11.08
C LEU A 178 -14.84 -1.86 10.68
N LEU A 179 -13.52 -1.84 10.64
CA LEU A 179 -12.69 -3.00 10.36
C LEU A 179 -12.29 -3.70 11.65
N THR A 180 -12.19 -5.00 11.62
CA THR A 180 -11.65 -5.80 12.72
C THR A 180 -10.37 -6.47 12.27
N LEU A 181 -9.31 -6.27 13.04
CA LEU A 181 -8.04 -6.97 12.88
C LEU A 181 -7.78 -7.80 14.13
N GLU A 182 -7.47 -9.07 13.94
CA GLU A 182 -7.09 -9.97 15.02
C GLU A 182 -5.69 -10.53 14.75
N MET A 183 -4.76 -10.22 15.64
CA MET A 183 -3.37 -10.63 15.54
C MET A 183 -3.01 -11.58 16.66
N TYR A 184 -2.38 -12.71 16.30
CA TYR A 184 -1.94 -13.73 17.26
C TYR A 184 -0.42 -13.69 17.41
N ALA A 185 0.06 -13.77 18.65
CA ALA A 185 1.47 -14.04 18.91
C ALA A 185 1.73 -15.53 18.81
N PHE A 186 2.57 -15.94 17.88
CA PHE A 186 3.10 -17.30 17.89
C PHE A 186 4.28 -17.35 18.86
N LEU A 187 4.12 -18.08 19.94
CA LEU A 187 5.23 -18.44 20.81
C LEU A 187 6.05 -19.55 20.12
N HIS A 188 6.93 -19.14 19.22
CA HIS A 188 8.01 -20.01 18.79
C HIS A 188 9.30 -19.51 19.44
N ASP A 189 9.94 -20.37 20.20
CA ASP A 189 11.31 -20.18 20.65
C ASP A 189 12.19 -19.96 19.41
N ASN A 190 12.63 -18.70 19.20
CA ASN A 190 13.56 -18.20 18.20
C ASN A 190 13.07 -17.61 16.87
N ALA A 191 11.75 -17.38 16.65
CA ALA A 191 11.33 -16.50 15.55
C ALA A 191 9.95 -15.89 15.83
N GLN A 192 9.87 -14.59 16.00
CA GLN A 192 8.60 -13.88 16.06
C GLN A 192 8.02 -13.76 14.65
N SER A 193 7.16 -14.68 14.28
CA SER A 193 6.29 -14.51 13.13
C SER A 193 4.89 -14.12 13.62
N LEU A 194 4.37 -13.00 13.15
CA LEU A 194 2.99 -12.61 13.31
C LEU A 194 2.20 -13.18 12.13
N SER A 195 1.18 -13.96 12.39
CA SER A 195 0.25 -14.39 11.36
C SER A 195 -1.14 -13.82 11.62
N LEU A 196 -1.87 -13.57 10.57
CA LEU A 196 -3.23 -13.06 10.58
C LEU A 196 -4.21 -14.16 10.19
N ASN A 197 -5.25 -14.30 10.97
CA ASN A 197 -6.49 -14.90 10.50
C ASN A 197 -7.54 -13.78 10.39
N THR A 198 -7.92 -13.47 9.17
CA THR A 198 -9.11 -12.66 8.90
C THR A 198 -10.30 -13.59 8.80
N CYS A 199 -11.28 -13.40 9.65
CA CYS A 199 -12.60 -14.02 9.50
C CYS A 199 -13.43 -13.24 8.51
#